data_96c017e0ea21e5d91b005414f8d40839
#
_entry.id   96c017e0ea21e5d91b005414f8d40839
#
_cell.length_a   1.000
_cell.length_b   1.000
_cell.length_c   1.000
_cell.angle_alpha   90.00
_cell.angle_beta   90.00
_cell.angle_gamma   90.00
#
_symmetry.space_group_name_H-M   'P 1'
#
loop_
_entity.id
_entity.type
_entity.pdbx_description
1 polymer ?
#
loop_
_entity_poly.entity_id
_entity_poly.type
_entity_poly.pdbx_seq_one_letter_code
_entity_poly.pdbx_strand_id
1 'polypeptide(L)'
;MVRRSPLMLVAMAWLVLSSNAEAEFSHSGSLKNLSVGSRSLIDDNRYLSNLTRLRIEPRYRYRDWVVDAAYDLELVTGSFLDSPEFALLRDAPDPRYWDLQGNVHESGDLLARHQLYRGTIQWRSPAGDFRFGRQQVNWSTALIWNPMDILNPVSPLQLEPDERIGVDALLWDRAWGATGRISAVHAPQHGDQNASTAARAKRFVAGVDAGVMMGEFADVTQAGVSGGGSVAGTGWRTELVWSKPDAGDSYWQGVADLNWAFRNGLNLAVEYFYNGKPVSPGTTGLANLVSARPLYA
;
A
#
# COMPACT_ATOMS: atom_id res chain seq x y z
N MET A 1 18.89 3.85 28.58
CA MET A 1 18.34 2.86 27.64
C MET A 1 19.18 2.88 26.39
N VAL A 2 19.99 1.87 26.12
CA VAL A 2 20.92 1.84 24.97
C VAL A 2 20.11 1.48 23.73
N ARG A 3 19.90 2.43 22.83
CA ARG A 3 19.32 2.17 21.50
C ARG A 3 20.28 1.27 20.74
N ARG A 4 19.94 0.00 20.59
CA ARG A 4 20.70 -0.93 19.73
C ARG A 4 20.42 -0.53 18.28
N SER A 5 21.44 -0.03 17.59
CA SER A 5 21.34 0.42 16.20
C SER A 5 20.96 -0.73 15.26
N PRO A 6 20.04 -0.53 14.31
CA PRO A 6 19.61 -1.54 13.34
C PRO A 6 20.73 -2.04 12.42
N LEU A 7 21.86 -1.35 12.35
CA LEU A 7 23.07 -1.76 11.63
C LEU A 7 23.65 -3.14 12.08
N MET A 8 23.41 -3.55 13.33
CA MET A 8 23.86 -4.87 13.80
C MET A 8 23.05 -6.04 13.23
N LEU A 9 21.79 -5.85 12.93
CA LEU A 9 20.93 -6.89 12.32
C LEU A 9 21.26 -7.12 10.85
N VAL A 10 21.66 -6.09 10.12
CA VAL A 10 22.11 -6.20 8.72
C VAL A 10 23.45 -6.92 8.64
N ALA A 11 24.38 -6.66 9.55
CA ALA A 11 25.69 -7.33 9.57
C ALA A 11 25.61 -8.83 9.94
N MET A 12 24.67 -9.23 10.79
CA MET A 12 24.47 -10.65 11.13
C MET A 12 23.86 -11.46 9.99
N ALA A 13 23.07 -10.84 9.10
CA ALA A 13 22.51 -11.50 7.92
C ALA A 13 23.59 -11.87 6.88
N TRP A 14 24.72 -11.16 6.83
CA TRP A 14 25.81 -11.40 5.88
C TRP A 14 26.71 -12.59 6.25
N LEU A 15 26.72 -13.03 7.50
CA LEU A 15 27.60 -14.10 7.99
C LEU A 15 27.06 -15.54 7.81
N VAL A 16 25.78 -15.68 7.45
CA VAL A 16 25.15 -17.01 7.24
C VAL A 16 25.18 -17.45 5.77
N LEU A 17 25.70 -16.64 4.85
CA LEU A 17 25.56 -16.80 3.40
C LEU A 17 26.62 -17.70 2.73
N SER A 18 27.49 -18.37 3.45
CA SER A 18 28.49 -19.26 2.83
C SER A 18 28.11 -20.74 2.97
N SER A 19 27.81 -21.34 1.82
CA SER A 19 27.82 -22.77 1.51
C SER A 19 26.53 -23.58 1.70
N ASN A 20 25.55 -23.41 0.79
CA ASN A 20 24.67 -24.54 0.42
C ASN A 20 24.16 -24.33 -1.01
N ALA A 21 24.24 -25.37 -1.85
CA ALA A 21 23.81 -25.37 -3.26
C ALA A 21 22.29 -25.13 -3.47
N GLU A 22 21.51 -25.00 -2.38
CA GLU A 22 20.06 -24.73 -2.39
C GLU A 22 19.70 -23.28 -2.06
N ALA A 23 20.69 -22.44 -1.72
CA ALA A 23 20.47 -21.06 -1.33
C ALA A 23 20.79 -20.09 -2.48
N GLU A 24 19.86 -19.23 -2.82
CA GLU A 24 20.03 -18.19 -3.82
C GLU A 24 19.93 -16.81 -3.17
N PHE A 25 20.97 -16.01 -3.32
CA PHE A 25 20.97 -14.60 -2.94
C PHE A 25 20.99 -13.73 -4.19
N SER A 26 20.07 -12.79 -4.26
CA SER A 26 20.05 -11.75 -5.28
C SER A 26 19.86 -10.38 -4.65
N HIS A 27 20.26 -9.34 -5.32
CA HIS A 27 20.04 -7.97 -4.91
C HIS A 27 19.76 -7.11 -6.13
N SER A 28 18.94 -6.10 -5.94
CA SER A 28 18.69 -5.02 -6.88
C SER A 28 18.69 -3.70 -6.15
N GLY A 29 18.56 -2.61 -6.87
CA GLY A 29 18.44 -1.29 -6.28
C GLY A 29 18.14 -0.24 -7.33
N SER A 30 17.71 0.92 -6.87
CA SER A 30 17.41 2.05 -7.74
C SER A 30 17.79 3.36 -7.07
N LEU A 31 18.18 4.32 -7.89
CA LEU A 31 18.35 5.70 -7.49
C LEU A 31 17.33 6.53 -8.26
N LYS A 32 16.43 7.19 -7.52
CA LYS A 32 15.42 8.09 -8.09
C LYS A 32 15.67 9.51 -7.60
N ASN A 33 15.43 10.49 -8.48
CA ASN A 33 15.36 11.88 -8.10
C ASN A 33 14.06 12.48 -8.67
N LEU A 34 13.30 13.15 -7.81
CA LEU A 34 12.04 13.78 -8.15
C LEU A 34 12.02 15.22 -7.63
N SER A 35 11.82 16.16 -8.54
CA SER A 35 11.63 17.57 -8.20
C SER A 35 10.18 17.96 -8.42
N VAL A 36 9.55 18.58 -7.42
CA VAL A 36 8.16 18.97 -7.44
C VAL A 36 8.01 20.42 -7.03
N GLY A 37 7.31 21.20 -7.86
CA GLY A 37 6.82 22.52 -7.51
C GLY A 37 5.33 22.41 -7.18
N SER A 38 4.92 22.89 -6.01
CA SER A 38 3.53 22.87 -5.56
C SER A 38 3.09 24.25 -5.10
N ARG A 39 1.79 24.49 -5.12
CA ARG A 39 1.16 25.63 -4.45
C ARG A 39 0.39 25.10 -3.26
N SER A 40 0.66 25.65 -2.09
CA SER A 40 -0.05 25.30 -0.87
C SER A 40 -1.53 25.66 -0.96
N LEU A 41 -2.36 24.76 -0.47
CA LEU A 41 -3.79 24.98 -0.35
C LEU A 41 -4.18 25.63 0.99
N ILE A 42 -3.20 25.79 1.89
CA ILE A 42 -3.40 26.33 3.24
C ILE A 42 -3.02 27.83 3.28
N ASP A 43 -1.83 28.18 2.76
CA ASP A 43 -1.28 29.53 2.83
C ASP A 43 -1.08 30.19 1.46
N ASP A 44 -1.45 29.49 0.36
CA ASP A 44 -1.37 29.93 -1.03
C ASP A 44 0.06 30.20 -1.57
N ASN A 45 1.10 29.87 -0.78
CA ASN A 45 2.49 30.01 -1.16
C ASN A 45 2.96 28.94 -2.14
N ARG A 46 4.06 29.20 -2.84
CA ARG A 46 4.70 28.22 -3.72
C ARG A 46 5.88 27.59 -3.01
N TYR A 47 5.95 26.25 -3.08
CA TYR A 47 6.98 25.44 -2.47
C TYR A 47 7.65 24.56 -3.51
N LEU A 48 8.94 24.32 -3.30
CA LEU A 48 9.75 23.39 -4.09
C LEU A 48 10.23 22.27 -3.18
N SER A 49 10.16 21.03 -3.66
CA SER A 49 10.82 19.89 -3.02
C SER A 49 11.64 19.12 -4.04
N ASN A 50 12.77 18.61 -3.60
CA ASN A 50 13.55 17.62 -4.32
C ASN A 50 13.75 16.41 -3.43
N LEU A 51 13.28 15.25 -3.87
CA LEU A 51 13.45 13.96 -3.22
C LEU A 51 14.49 13.16 -3.99
N THR A 52 15.59 12.79 -3.35
CA THR A 52 16.51 11.76 -3.83
C THR A 52 16.36 10.52 -2.98
N ARG A 53 16.04 9.39 -3.59
CA ARG A 53 15.84 8.10 -2.93
C ARG A 53 16.81 7.07 -3.49
N LEU A 54 17.61 6.49 -2.60
CA LEU A 54 18.39 5.26 -2.87
C LEU A 54 17.65 4.09 -2.24
N ARG A 55 17.21 3.12 -3.05
CA ARG A 55 16.58 1.88 -2.61
C ARG A 55 17.53 0.71 -2.81
N ILE A 56 17.62 -0.15 -1.81
CA ILE A 56 18.38 -1.41 -1.83
C ILE A 56 17.40 -2.56 -1.58
N GLU A 57 17.41 -3.56 -2.46
CA GLU A 57 16.44 -4.66 -2.46
C GLU A 57 17.14 -6.02 -2.42
N PRO A 58 17.61 -6.48 -1.24
CA PRO A 58 18.15 -7.83 -1.07
C PRO A 58 17.01 -8.85 -1.07
N ARG A 59 17.28 -10.02 -1.68
CA ARG A 59 16.40 -11.17 -1.68
C ARG A 59 17.20 -12.44 -1.44
N TYR A 60 16.71 -13.27 -0.52
CA TYR A 60 17.28 -14.57 -0.20
C TYR A 60 16.22 -15.65 -0.33
N ARG A 61 16.55 -16.72 -1.05
CA ARG A 61 15.68 -17.89 -1.21
C ARG A 61 16.41 -19.12 -0.73
N TYR A 62 15.73 -19.91 0.08
CA TYR A 62 16.22 -21.20 0.55
C TYR A 62 15.06 -22.18 0.66
N ARG A 63 15.04 -23.20 -0.19
CA ARG A 63 13.93 -24.18 -0.27
C ARG A 63 12.57 -23.48 -0.40
N ASP A 64 11.69 -23.70 0.57
CA ASP A 64 10.34 -23.13 0.61
C ASP A 64 10.28 -21.72 1.23
N TRP A 65 11.43 -21.18 1.65
CA TRP A 65 11.52 -19.87 2.27
C TRP A 65 12.02 -18.80 1.30
N VAL A 66 11.39 -17.64 1.36
CA VAL A 66 11.87 -16.43 0.67
C VAL A 66 11.87 -15.29 1.67
N VAL A 67 13.00 -14.61 1.78
CA VAL A 67 13.13 -13.37 2.56
C VAL A 67 13.46 -12.27 1.58
N ASP A 68 12.68 -11.21 1.58
CA ASP A 68 12.93 -10.03 0.75
C ASP A 68 12.72 -8.74 1.54
N ALA A 69 13.48 -7.71 1.18
CA ALA A 69 13.37 -6.38 1.75
C ALA A 69 13.54 -5.32 0.67
N ALA A 70 12.95 -4.15 0.89
CA ALA A 70 13.24 -2.92 0.18
C ALA A 70 13.51 -1.84 1.23
N TYR A 71 14.72 -1.33 1.25
CA TYR A 71 15.17 -0.35 2.23
C TYR A 71 15.54 0.95 1.54
N ASP A 72 14.92 2.04 1.97
CA ASP A 72 15.08 3.35 1.39
C ASP A 72 15.95 4.25 2.26
N LEU A 73 16.86 4.93 1.61
CA LEU A 73 17.57 6.11 2.12
C LEU A 73 17.06 7.30 1.32
N GLU A 74 16.49 8.28 1.99
CA GLU A 74 15.86 9.43 1.35
C GLU A 74 16.49 10.73 1.83
N LEU A 75 16.74 11.59 0.86
CA LEU A 75 17.17 12.96 1.07
C LEU A 75 16.12 13.89 0.45
N VAL A 76 15.44 14.65 1.29
CA VAL A 76 14.46 15.65 0.87
C VAL A 76 15.04 17.03 1.11
N THR A 77 14.99 17.87 0.10
CA THR A 77 15.47 19.25 0.18
C THR A 77 14.46 20.24 -0.39
N GLY A 78 14.51 21.46 0.07
CA GLY A 78 13.76 22.58 -0.47
C GLY A 78 12.69 23.15 0.46
N SER A 79 12.11 24.25 0.06
CA SER A 79 11.20 25.06 0.86
C SER A 79 9.90 24.33 1.27
N PHE A 80 9.58 23.19 0.65
CA PHE A 80 8.41 22.37 1.04
C PHE A 80 8.52 21.89 2.50
N LEU A 81 9.73 21.72 3.04
CA LEU A 81 9.93 21.32 4.44
C LEU A 81 9.44 22.39 5.45
N ASP A 82 9.29 23.65 5.01
CA ASP A 82 8.72 24.75 5.79
C ASP A 82 7.20 24.92 5.56
N SER A 83 6.58 24.10 4.69
CA SER A 83 5.17 24.25 4.35
C SER A 83 4.25 23.74 5.45
N PRO A 84 3.03 24.32 5.57
CA PRO A 84 2.00 23.81 6.48
C PRO A 84 1.62 22.34 6.18
N GLU A 85 1.61 21.95 4.91
CA GLU A 85 1.32 20.58 4.49
C GLU A 85 2.38 19.61 4.99
N PHE A 86 3.68 19.99 4.95
CA PHE A 86 4.74 19.15 5.49
C PHE A 86 4.62 18.98 7.01
N ALA A 87 4.28 20.05 7.73
CA ALA A 87 4.05 19.98 9.17
C ALA A 87 2.92 18.97 9.51
N LEU A 88 1.81 19.03 8.76
CA LEU A 88 0.71 18.07 8.91
C LEU A 88 1.13 16.62 8.60
N LEU A 89 1.97 16.43 7.57
CA LEU A 89 2.46 15.09 7.21
C LEU A 89 3.44 14.53 8.24
N ARG A 90 4.31 15.39 8.80
CA ARG A 90 5.31 15.00 9.82
C ARG A 90 4.65 14.57 11.11
N ASP A 91 3.64 15.31 11.55
CA ASP A 91 2.96 15.09 12.83
C ASP A 91 1.86 14.03 12.74
N ALA A 92 1.66 13.48 11.54
CA ALA A 92 0.66 12.47 11.34
C ALA A 92 1.08 11.12 11.94
N PRO A 93 0.21 10.46 12.71
CA PRO A 93 0.51 9.17 13.30
C PRO A 93 0.77 8.12 12.23
N ASP A 94 1.77 7.27 12.45
CA ASP A 94 2.02 6.10 11.63
C ASP A 94 1.20 4.92 12.19
N PRO A 95 0.21 4.41 11.47
CA PRO A 95 -0.63 3.31 11.94
C PRO A 95 0.08 1.95 11.88
N ARG A 96 1.26 1.88 11.26
CA ARG A 96 2.01 0.62 11.12
C ARG A 96 2.46 0.12 12.47
N TYR A 97 2.40 -1.19 12.68
CA TYR A 97 2.70 -1.82 13.96
C TYR A 97 4.16 -1.62 14.39
N TRP A 98 5.11 -1.77 13.45
CA TRP A 98 6.52 -1.54 13.71
C TRP A 98 6.97 -0.18 13.20
N ASP A 99 7.61 0.59 14.05
CA ASP A 99 8.33 1.79 13.65
C ASP A 99 9.68 1.37 13.03
N LEU A 100 9.72 1.29 11.71
CA LEU A 100 10.89 0.89 10.92
C LEU A 100 11.39 2.04 10.03
N GLN A 101 11.21 3.27 10.49
CA GLN A 101 11.67 4.51 9.86
C GLN A 101 12.34 5.41 10.88
N GLY A 102 13.12 6.36 10.42
CA GLY A 102 13.73 7.36 11.30
C GLY A 102 14.41 8.47 10.54
N ASN A 103 14.47 9.64 11.17
CA ASN A 103 15.23 10.76 10.66
C ASN A 103 16.70 10.59 11.08
N VAL A 104 17.60 10.66 10.10
CA VAL A 104 19.05 10.67 10.31
C VAL A 104 19.51 12.09 10.60
N HIS A 105 18.95 13.06 9.87
CA HIS A 105 19.25 14.47 10.01
C HIS A 105 18.02 15.29 9.58
N GLU A 106 17.75 16.37 10.33
CA GLU A 106 16.68 17.31 10.00
C GLU A 106 17.17 18.70 10.36
N SER A 107 17.21 19.60 9.37
CA SER A 107 17.57 20.99 9.56
C SER A 107 16.99 21.85 8.44
N GLY A 108 16.23 22.90 8.77
CA GLY A 108 15.69 23.88 7.81
C GLY A 108 15.14 23.21 6.54
N ASP A 109 15.86 23.39 5.44
CA ASP A 109 15.50 22.93 4.10
C ASP A 109 16.04 21.53 3.73
N LEU A 110 16.55 20.75 4.72
CA LEU A 110 17.14 19.43 4.52
C LEU A 110 16.59 18.41 5.51
N LEU A 111 16.03 17.31 4.99
CA LEU A 111 15.63 16.13 5.74
C LEU A 111 16.28 14.89 5.15
N ALA A 112 17.10 14.20 5.93
CA ALA A 112 17.62 12.87 5.61
C ALA A 112 16.93 11.83 6.49
N ARG A 113 16.29 10.84 5.87
CA ARG A 113 15.57 9.77 6.57
C ARG A 113 15.84 8.40 5.97
N HIS A 114 15.54 7.38 6.73
CA HIS A 114 15.57 6.00 6.26
C HIS A 114 14.28 5.29 6.61
N GLN A 115 13.92 4.28 5.82
CA GLN A 115 12.76 3.44 6.14
C GLN A 115 12.90 2.03 5.57
N LEU A 116 12.40 1.05 6.29
CA LEU A 116 12.08 -0.23 5.68
C LEU A 116 10.75 -0.09 4.94
N TYR A 117 10.84 0.13 3.61
CA TYR A 117 9.69 0.30 2.75
C TYR A 117 8.85 -0.98 2.65
N ARG A 118 9.51 -2.13 2.47
CA ARG A 118 8.95 -3.49 2.52
C ARG A 118 9.95 -4.45 3.13
N GLY A 119 9.46 -5.49 3.79
CA GLY A 119 10.32 -6.54 4.31
C GLY A 119 9.48 -7.73 4.71
N THR A 120 9.65 -8.87 4.03
CA THR A 120 8.81 -10.05 4.23
C THR A 120 9.62 -11.32 4.37
N ILE A 121 9.06 -12.24 5.15
CA ILE A 121 9.43 -13.64 5.22
C ILE A 121 8.25 -14.43 4.68
N GLN A 122 8.46 -15.16 3.58
CA GLN A 122 7.45 -16.01 2.97
C GLN A 122 7.83 -17.48 3.17
N TRP A 123 6.85 -18.29 3.57
CA TRP A 123 6.94 -19.73 3.63
C TRP A 123 5.89 -20.37 2.74
N ARG A 124 6.33 -21.20 1.80
CA ARG A 124 5.48 -21.96 0.89
C ARG A 124 5.22 -23.35 1.47
N SER A 125 3.94 -23.74 1.58
CA SER A 125 3.56 -25.03 2.12
C SER A 125 2.39 -25.64 1.32
N PRO A 126 2.13 -26.95 1.47
CA PRO A 126 0.93 -27.57 0.89
C PRO A 126 -0.38 -26.97 1.43
N ALA A 127 -0.36 -26.37 2.61
CA ALA A 127 -1.52 -25.68 3.21
C ALA A 127 -1.75 -24.29 2.65
N GLY A 128 -0.81 -23.74 1.87
CA GLY A 128 -0.82 -22.41 1.30
C GLY A 128 0.48 -21.66 1.55
N ASP A 129 0.57 -20.48 1.00
CA ASP A 129 1.70 -19.56 1.16
C ASP A 129 1.42 -18.61 2.32
N PHE A 130 2.32 -18.56 3.28
CA PHE A 130 2.28 -17.63 4.41
C PHE A 130 3.33 -16.55 4.17
N ARG A 131 2.94 -15.28 4.33
CA ARG A 131 3.82 -14.14 4.24
C ARG A 131 3.67 -13.25 5.46
N PHE A 132 4.77 -12.99 6.14
CA PHE A 132 4.82 -12.19 7.37
C PHE A 132 5.76 -11.00 7.18
N GLY A 133 5.38 -9.83 7.68
CA GLY A 133 6.17 -8.61 7.65
C GLY A 133 5.49 -7.47 6.93
N ARG A 134 6.28 -6.43 6.60
CA ARG A 134 5.78 -5.23 5.89
C ARG A 134 5.58 -5.52 4.42
N GLN A 135 4.34 -5.54 3.98
CA GLN A 135 3.93 -5.96 2.65
C GLN A 135 2.77 -5.17 2.11
N GLN A 136 2.65 -5.14 0.80
CA GLN A 136 1.48 -4.60 0.12
C GLN A 136 0.42 -5.70 -0.02
N VAL A 137 -0.81 -5.39 0.36
CA VAL A 137 -1.98 -6.28 0.20
C VAL A 137 -2.98 -5.59 -0.73
N ASN A 138 -2.99 -5.99 -2.00
CA ASN A 138 -3.82 -5.39 -3.03
C ASN A 138 -4.93 -6.35 -3.41
N TRP A 139 -6.15 -5.96 -3.15
CA TRP A 139 -7.34 -6.75 -3.46
C TRP A 139 -8.24 -6.12 -4.54
N SER A 140 -8.07 -4.85 -4.81
CA SER A 140 -8.77 -4.16 -5.89
C SER A 140 -8.28 -4.61 -7.28
N THR A 141 -9.16 -4.50 -8.23
CA THR A 141 -8.92 -4.72 -9.66
C THR A 141 -9.16 -3.45 -10.49
N ALA A 142 -9.65 -2.38 -9.86
CA ALA A 142 -9.96 -1.11 -10.50
C ALA A 142 -8.68 -0.36 -10.94
N LEU A 143 -8.85 0.65 -11.79
CA LEU A 143 -7.72 1.34 -12.43
C LEU A 143 -7.19 2.50 -11.57
N ILE A 144 -8.07 3.39 -11.13
CA ILE A 144 -7.74 4.63 -10.41
C ILE A 144 -8.23 4.57 -8.97
N TRP A 145 -9.54 4.38 -8.79
CA TRP A 145 -10.17 4.29 -7.48
C TRP A 145 -10.29 2.84 -7.05
N ASN A 146 -9.76 2.51 -5.89
CA ASN A 146 -9.60 1.13 -5.45
C ASN A 146 -10.35 0.87 -4.12
N PRO A 147 -11.69 0.80 -4.12
CA PRO A 147 -12.46 0.68 -2.88
C PRO A 147 -12.22 -0.64 -2.13
N MET A 148 -11.72 -1.69 -2.79
CA MET A 148 -11.36 -2.95 -2.14
C MET A 148 -9.91 -2.99 -1.62
N ASP A 149 -9.06 -1.98 -1.93
CA ASP A 149 -7.67 -1.90 -1.40
C ASP A 149 -7.62 -1.14 -0.08
N ILE A 150 -8.31 -1.63 0.92
CA ILE A 150 -8.54 -0.95 2.18
C ILE A 150 -7.27 -0.85 3.02
N LEU A 151 -6.42 -1.89 2.99
CA LEU A 151 -5.15 -1.93 3.73
C LEU A 151 -4.07 -1.03 3.11
N ASN A 152 -4.08 -0.90 1.78
CA ASN A 152 -3.10 -0.09 1.06
C ASN A 152 -3.81 0.78 0.00
N PRO A 153 -4.70 1.70 0.41
CA PRO A 153 -5.45 2.53 -0.52
C PRO A 153 -4.52 3.39 -1.37
N VAL A 154 -4.92 3.60 -2.61
CA VAL A 154 -4.25 4.53 -3.53
C VAL A 154 -4.88 5.89 -3.35
N SER A 155 -4.06 6.89 -3.16
CA SER A 155 -4.48 8.27 -3.35
C SER A 155 -4.22 8.66 -4.81
N PRO A 156 -5.23 9.06 -5.58
CA PRO A 156 -5.01 9.56 -6.95
C PRO A 156 -4.19 10.86 -6.99
N LEU A 157 -3.98 11.49 -5.83
CA LEU A 157 -3.12 12.67 -5.66
C LEU A 157 -1.67 12.30 -5.33
N GLN A 158 -1.38 11.02 -5.13
CA GLN A 158 -0.02 10.56 -4.84
C GLN A 158 0.84 10.67 -6.09
N LEU A 159 1.99 11.35 -5.97
CA LEU A 159 2.92 11.58 -7.08
C LEU A 159 3.55 10.30 -7.62
N GLU A 160 3.68 9.29 -6.77
CA GLU A 160 4.20 7.96 -7.12
C GLU A 160 3.15 6.90 -6.73
N PRO A 161 2.08 6.69 -7.53
CA PRO A 161 1.00 5.77 -7.18
C PRO A 161 1.45 4.31 -7.07
N ASP A 162 2.56 3.94 -7.71
CA ASP A 162 3.17 2.61 -7.62
C ASP A 162 3.93 2.39 -6.30
N GLU A 163 4.30 3.47 -5.62
CA GLU A 163 5.05 3.45 -4.36
C GLU A 163 4.09 3.45 -3.15
N ARG A 164 3.31 2.38 -3.04
CA ARG A 164 2.41 2.22 -1.89
C ARG A 164 3.17 1.72 -0.68
N ILE A 165 3.02 2.40 0.43
CA ILE A 165 3.57 1.95 1.71
C ILE A 165 2.85 0.66 2.13
N GLY A 166 3.63 -0.35 2.53
CA GLY A 166 3.09 -1.61 3.00
C GLY A 166 2.49 -1.52 4.41
N VAL A 167 1.67 -2.50 4.77
CA VAL A 167 1.22 -2.75 6.14
C VAL A 167 2.02 -3.90 6.76
N ASP A 168 2.17 -3.87 8.08
CA ASP A 168 2.76 -4.98 8.82
C ASP A 168 1.67 -6.04 9.03
N ALA A 169 1.81 -7.19 8.38
CA ALA A 169 0.73 -8.17 8.33
C ALA A 169 1.23 -9.62 8.25
N LEU A 170 0.35 -10.53 8.65
CA LEU A 170 0.38 -11.93 8.27
C LEU A 170 -0.65 -12.14 7.16
N LEU A 171 -0.19 -12.57 5.98
CA LEU A 171 -1.02 -12.92 4.84
C LEU A 171 -0.90 -14.42 4.58
N TRP A 172 -2.03 -15.08 4.39
CA TRP A 172 -2.15 -16.44 3.92
C TRP A 172 -2.87 -16.48 2.58
N ASP A 173 -2.29 -17.16 1.62
CA ASP A 173 -2.83 -17.37 0.28
C ASP A 173 -2.88 -18.84 -0.07
N ARG A 174 -4.01 -19.32 -0.61
CA ARG A 174 -4.15 -20.67 -1.07
C ARG A 174 -4.89 -20.75 -2.41
N ALA A 175 -4.36 -21.56 -3.32
CA ALA A 175 -5.06 -21.89 -4.54
C ALA A 175 -6.36 -22.71 -4.23
N TRP A 176 -7.44 -22.41 -4.93
CA TRP A 176 -8.73 -23.06 -4.83
C TRP A 176 -9.20 -23.55 -6.21
N GLY A 177 -8.95 -24.81 -6.49
CA GLY A 177 -9.12 -25.38 -7.84
C GLY A 177 -8.13 -24.76 -8.85
N ALA A 178 -8.46 -24.84 -10.14
CA ALA A 178 -7.56 -24.42 -11.22
C ALA A 178 -7.42 -22.88 -11.35
N THR A 179 -8.46 -22.13 -11.01
CA THR A 179 -8.56 -20.69 -11.28
C THR A 179 -8.89 -19.85 -10.06
N GLY A 180 -9.10 -20.48 -8.91
CA GLY A 180 -9.49 -19.80 -7.70
C GLY A 180 -8.33 -19.55 -6.75
N ARG A 181 -8.52 -18.57 -5.86
CA ARG A 181 -7.60 -18.24 -4.75
C ARG A 181 -8.42 -17.77 -3.55
N ILE A 182 -8.03 -18.25 -2.38
CA ILE A 182 -8.52 -17.75 -1.10
C ILE A 182 -7.36 -17.07 -0.40
N SER A 183 -7.58 -15.90 0.17
CA SER A 183 -6.60 -15.12 0.93
C SER A 183 -7.20 -14.74 2.27
N ALA A 184 -6.39 -14.73 3.31
CA ALA A 184 -6.73 -14.17 4.61
C ALA A 184 -5.57 -13.30 5.11
N VAL A 185 -5.90 -12.17 5.73
CA VAL A 185 -4.92 -11.22 6.23
C VAL A 185 -5.27 -10.82 7.66
N HIS A 186 -4.22 -10.68 8.47
CA HIS A 186 -4.30 -10.04 9.78
C HIS A 186 -3.18 -9.00 9.87
N ALA A 187 -3.56 -7.74 10.06
CA ALA A 187 -2.67 -6.59 10.14
C ALA A 187 -2.88 -5.88 11.48
N PRO A 188 -2.01 -6.11 12.48
CA PRO A 188 -2.02 -5.36 13.72
C PRO A 188 -1.68 -3.89 13.46
N GLN A 189 -2.16 -3.02 14.34
CA GLN A 189 -1.86 -1.59 14.32
C GLN A 189 -1.14 -1.16 15.59
N HIS A 190 -0.51 0.02 15.54
CA HIS A 190 0.20 0.57 16.67
C HIS A 190 -0.75 1.27 17.65
N GLY A 191 -0.45 1.17 18.94
CA GLY A 191 -1.23 1.82 20.00
C GLY A 191 -2.57 1.15 20.27
N ASP A 192 -3.59 1.97 20.57
CA ASP A 192 -4.94 1.51 20.93
C ASP A 192 -5.84 1.27 19.70
N GLN A 193 -5.28 1.29 18.50
CA GLN A 193 -6.04 1.07 17.26
C GLN A 193 -6.32 -0.42 17.05
N ASN A 194 -7.53 -0.73 16.60
CA ASN A 194 -7.93 -2.10 16.32
C ASN A 194 -7.20 -2.69 15.11
N ALA A 195 -6.83 -3.97 15.21
CA ALA A 195 -6.23 -4.69 14.10
C ALA A 195 -7.22 -4.86 12.94
N SER A 196 -6.71 -4.94 11.73
CA SER A 196 -7.51 -5.32 10.57
C SER A 196 -7.41 -6.81 10.32
N THR A 197 -8.55 -7.49 10.13
CA THR A 197 -8.63 -8.92 9.82
C THR A 197 -9.67 -9.16 8.76
N ALA A 198 -9.24 -9.72 7.63
CA ALA A 198 -10.14 -9.90 6.49
C ALA A 198 -9.82 -11.16 5.68
N ALA A 199 -10.79 -11.61 4.91
CA ALA A 199 -10.67 -12.71 3.96
C ALA A 199 -11.22 -12.32 2.60
N ARG A 200 -10.64 -12.89 1.55
CA ARG A 200 -11.06 -12.76 0.16
C ARG A 200 -11.06 -14.10 -0.52
N ALA A 201 -12.07 -14.35 -1.35
CA ALA A 201 -12.06 -15.43 -2.33
C ALA A 201 -12.27 -14.87 -3.73
N LYS A 202 -11.49 -15.34 -4.70
CA LYS A 202 -11.67 -14.99 -6.10
C LYS A 202 -11.59 -16.23 -6.99
N ARG A 203 -12.30 -16.18 -8.12
CA ARG A 203 -12.28 -17.27 -9.08
C ARG A 203 -12.66 -16.77 -10.47
N PHE A 204 -11.99 -17.30 -11.49
CA PHE A 204 -12.41 -17.10 -12.86
C PHE A 204 -13.51 -18.12 -13.23
N VAL A 205 -14.69 -17.63 -13.61
CA VAL A 205 -15.87 -18.43 -13.95
C VAL A 205 -16.56 -17.80 -15.16
N ALA A 206 -16.80 -18.60 -16.19
CA ALA A 206 -17.55 -18.21 -17.39
C ALA A 206 -17.09 -16.89 -18.03
N GLY A 207 -15.78 -16.64 -18.08
CA GLY A 207 -15.22 -15.44 -18.71
C GLY A 207 -15.11 -14.22 -17.75
N VAL A 208 -15.50 -14.38 -16.49
CA VAL A 208 -15.47 -13.35 -15.48
C VAL A 208 -14.50 -13.71 -14.35
N ASP A 209 -13.57 -12.83 -14.01
CA ASP A 209 -12.79 -12.89 -12.76
C ASP A 209 -13.64 -12.28 -11.63
N ALA A 210 -14.31 -13.14 -10.87
CA ALA A 210 -15.21 -12.74 -9.78
C ALA A 210 -14.53 -12.86 -8.42
N GLY A 211 -14.77 -11.90 -7.54
CA GLY A 211 -14.22 -11.88 -6.18
C GLY A 211 -15.24 -11.42 -5.14
N VAL A 212 -15.05 -11.92 -3.94
CA VAL A 212 -15.78 -11.47 -2.74
C VAL A 212 -14.78 -11.26 -1.61
N MET A 213 -15.01 -10.26 -0.78
CA MET A 213 -14.24 -10.04 0.43
C MET A 213 -15.14 -9.67 1.59
N MET A 214 -14.65 -9.94 2.81
CA MET A 214 -15.24 -9.42 4.04
C MET A 214 -14.19 -9.34 5.14
N GLY A 215 -14.38 -8.40 6.07
CA GLY A 215 -13.49 -8.27 7.22
C GLY A 215 -13.80 -7.06 8.07
N GLU A 216 -13.04 -6.96 9.12
CA GLU A 216 -12.90 -5.78 9.96
C GLU A 216 -11.60 -5.07 9.60
N PHE A 217 -11.69 -3.78 9.35
CA PHE A 217 -10.56 -2.92 9.00
C PHE A 217 -10.52 -1.76 10.02
N ALA A 218 -9.67 -1.92 11.04
CA ALA A 218 -9.74 -1.08 12.24
C ALA A 218 -11.17 -1.06 12.80
N ASP A 219 -11.84 0.09 12.80
CA ASP A 219 -13.17 0.28 13.37
C ASP A 219 -14.29 0.24 12.31
N VAL A 220 -14.05 -0.44 11.17
CA VAL A 220 -15.01 -0.51 10.07
C VAL A 220 -15.18 -1.96 9.59
N THR A 221 -16.38 -2.51 9.75
CA THR A 221 -16.77 -3.76 9.10
C THR A 221 -17.06 -3.50 7.62
N GLN A 222 -16.47 -4.32 6.73
CA GLN A 222 -16.67 -4.17 5.29
C GLN A 222 -16.97 -5.51 4.63
N ALA A 223 -17.78 -5.43 3.58
CA ALA A 223 -18.02 -6.54 2.64
C ALA A 223 -18.03 -6.00 1.23
N GLY A 224 -17.36 -6.70 0.30
CA GLY A 224 -17.22 -6.25 -1.07
C GLY A 224 -17.31 -7.39 -2.08
N VAL A 225 -17.70 -7.01 -3.30
CA VAL A 225 -17.71 -7.88 -4.47
C VAL A 225 -16.96 -7.21 -5.61
N SER A 226 -16.28 -8.00 -6.43
CA SER A 226 -15.60 -7.52 -7.64
C SER A 226 -15.90 -8.41 -8.82
N GLY A 227 -15.87 -7.84 -10.01
CA GLY A 227 -15.99 -8.55 -11.27
C GLY A 227 -15.16 -7.89 -12.36
N GLY A 228 -14.59 -8.68 -13.27
CA GLY A 228 -13.87 -8.16 -14.41
C GLY A 228 -13.82 -9.17 -15.56
N GLY A 229 -13.75 -8.66 -16.78
CA GLY A 229 -13.76 -9.51 -17.94
C GLY A 229 -13.59 -8.71 -19.24
N SER A 230 -13.88 -9.37 -20.36
CA SER A 230 -13.86 -8.74 -21.67
C SER A 230 -15.06 -9.17 -22.49
N VAL A 231 -15.70 -8.20 -23.14
CA VAL A 231 -16.83 -8.42 -24.06
C VAL A 231 -16.55 -7.65 -25.35
N ALA A 232 -16.55 -8.34 -26.47
CA ALA A 232 -16.36 -7.78 -27.81
C ALA A 232 -15.10 -6.88 -27.92
N GLY A 233 -13.99 -7.26 -27.26
CA GLY A 233 -12.73 -6.49 -27.27
C GLY A 233 -12.67 -5.32 -26.30
N THR A 234 -13.74 -5.08 -25.55
CA THR A 234 -13.79 -4.09 -24.47
C THR A 234 -13.55 -4.78 -23.14
N GLY A 235 -12.53 -4.37 -22.42
CA GLY A 235 -12.32 -4.78 -21.01
C GLY A 235 -13.25 -4.02 -20.11
N TRP A 236 -13.74 -4.66 -19.04
CA TRP A 236 -14.54 -4.04 -18.01
C TRP A 236 -14.14 -4.56 -16.64
N ARG A 237 -14.28 -3.70 -15.61
CA ARG A 237 -14.09 -4.06 -14.20
C ARG A 237 -15.12 -3.31 -13.35
N THR A 238 -15.51 -3.92 -12.25
CA THR A 238 -16.42 -3.30 -11.29
C THR A 238 -16.13 -3.81 -9.88
N GLU A 239 -16.31 -2.92 -8.92
CA GLU A 239 -16.25 -3.23 -7.50
C GLU A 239 -17.39 -2.53 -6.78
N LEU A 240 -17.91 -3.18 -5.75
CA LEU A 240 -18.92 -2.62 -4.85
C LEU A 240 -18.56 -3.03 -3.43
N VAL A 241 -18.43 -2.06 -2.53
CA VAL A 241 -18.07 -2.25 -1.12
C VAL A 241 -19.13 -1.61 -0.25
N TRP A 242 -19.65 -2.38 0.68
CA TRP A 242 -20.44 -1.90 1.80
C TRP A 242 -19.54 -1.73 3.02
N SER A 243 -19.70 -0.61 3.73
CA SER A 243 -18.92 -0.25 4.90
C SER A 243 -19.84 0.13 6.05
N LYS A 244 -19.57 -0.41 7.23
CA LYS A 244 -20.25 -0.08 8.48
C LYS A 244 -19.20 0.31 9.52
N PRO A 245 -18.96 1.60 9.76
CA PRO A 245 -18.15 2.07 10.88
C PRO A 245 -18.79 1.71 12.21
N ASP A 246 -17.99 1.54 13.26
CA ASP A 246 -18.46 1.34 14.62
C ASP A 246 -19.28 2.55 15.10
N ALA A 247 -18.87 3.75 14.67
CA ALA A 247 -19.61 4.98 14.89
C ALA A 247 -20.06 5.60 13.58
N GLY A 248 -21.36 5.85 13.42
CA GLY A 248 -21.96 6.47 12.25
C GLY A 248 -22.76 5.51 11.35
N ASP A 249 -23.20 6.03 10.21
CA ASP A 249 -24.05 5.31 9.28
C ASP A 249 -23.24 4.44 8.32
N SER A 250 -23.86 3.34 7.88
CA SER A 250 -23.29 2.52 6.82
C SER A 250 -23.36 3.26 5.46
N TYR A 251 -22.40 2.98 4.60
CA TYR A 251 -22.34 3.57 3.26
C TYR A 251 -21.84 2.58 2.23
N TRP A 252 -22.03 2.94 0.97
CA TRP A 252 -21.56 2.18 -0.19
C TRP A 252 -20.49 2.96 -0.94
N GLN A 253 -19.51 2.24 -1.47
CA GLN A 253 -18.56 2.74 -2.46
C GLN A 253 -18.56 1.79 -3.64
N GLY A 254 -18.44 2.33 -4.85
CA GLY A 254 -18.41 1.50 -6.03
C GLY A 254 -17.61 2.12 -7.16
N VAL A 255 -17.03 1.27 -7.99
CA VAL A 255 -16.32 1.65 -9.19
C VAL A 255 -16.75 0.78 -10.36
N ALA A 256 -16.83 1.38 -11.52
CA ALA A 256 -17.01 0.68 -12.79
C ALA A 256 -16.10 1.32 -13.83
N ASP A 257 -15.30 0.50 -14.51
CA ASP A 257 -14.44 0.95 -15.59
C ASP A 257 -14.63 0.16 -16.89
N LEU A 258 -14.32 0.83 -18.00
CA LEU A 258 -14.29 0.29 -19.34
C LEU A 258 -12.96 0.68 -19.98
N ASN A 259 -12.35 -0.24 -20.71
CA ASN A 259 -11.11 0.04 -21.42
C ASN A 259 -11.11 -0.56 -22.82
N TRP A 260 -10.56 0.18 -23.77
CA TRP A 260 -10.44 -0.19 -25.17
C TRP A 260 -8.99 -0.03 -25.65
N ALA A 261 -8.47 -1.04 -26.32
CA ALA A 261 -7.21 -0.97 -27.04
C ALA A 261 -7.52 -0.92 -28.54
N PHE A 262 -7.23 0.18 -29.19
CA PHE A 262 -7.42 0.37 -30.61
C PHE A 262 -6.22 -0.17 -31.41
N ARG A 263 -6.46 -0.60 -32.67
CA ARG A 263 -5.40 -1.15 -33.54
C ARG A 263 -4.27 -0.17 -33.87
N ASN A 264 -4.51 1.12 -33.75
CA ASN A 264 -3.51 2.19 -33.95
C ASN A 264 -2.62 2.45 -32.71
N GLY A 265 -2.74 1.63 -31.64
CA GLY A 265 -1.99 1.78 -30.39
C GLY A 265 -2.61 2.74 -29.38
N LEU A 266 -3.72 3.40 -29.70
CA LEU A 266 -4.47 4.20 -28.74
C LEU A 266 -5.15 3.30 -27.71
N ASN A 267 -5.01 3.63 -26.42
CA ASN A 267 -5.77 3.02 -25.33
C ASN A 267 -6.68 4.08 -24.70
N LEU A 268 -7.94 3.76 -24.56
CA LEU A 268 -8.92 4.59 -23.87
C LEU A 268 -9.45 3.85 -22.67
N ALA A 269 -9.41 4.50 -21.49
CA ALA A 269 -10.01 3.99 -20.28
C ALA A 269 -10.94 5.06 -19.70
N VAL A 270 -12.10 4.63 -19.22
CA VAL A 270 -13.09 5.47 -18.56
C VAL A 270 -13.48 4.77 -17.27
N GLU A 271 -13.36 5.46 -16.14
CA GLU A 271 -13.75 4.95 -14.84
C GLU A 271 -14.75 5.90 -14.16
N TYR A 272 -15.81 5.34 -13.60
CA TYR A 272 -16.79 6.02 -12.77
C TYR A 272 -16.65 5.53 -11.34
N PHE A 273 -16.53 6.45 -10.39
CA PHE A 273 -16.45 6.17 -8.97
C PHE A 273 -17.61 6.80 -8.21
N TYR A 274 -18.29 6.01 -7.40
CA TYR A 274 -19.31 6.43 -6.45
C TYR A 274 -18.78 6.30 -5.02
N ASN A 275 -18.90 7.38 -4.25
CA ASN A 275 -18.54 7.39 -2.82
C ASN A 275 -19.70 7.91 -1.99
N GLY A 276 -20.38 7.01 -1.31
CA GLY A 276 -21.48 7.32 -0.40
C GLY A 276 -21.06 7.59 1.05
N LYS A 277 -19.74 7.68 1.34
CA LYS A 277 -19.26 8.00 2.69
C LYS A 277 -19.80 9.37 3.12
N PRO A 278 -20.47 9.46 4.28
CA PRO A 278 -20.96 10.74 4.79
C PRO A 278 -19.80 11.73 5.00
N VAL A 279 -20.02 12.98 4.59
CA VAL A 279 -19.07 14.07 4.85
C VAL A 279 -19.44 14.67 6.20
N SER A 280 -18.52 14.70 7.15
CA SER A 280 -18.74 15.34 8.45
C SER A 280 -18.92 16.84 8.26
N PRO A 281 -19.99 17.45 8.82
CA PRO A 281 -20.16 18.89 8.79
C PRO A 281 -18.95 19.61 9.40
N GLY A 282 -18.32 20.54 8.68
CA GLY A 282 -17.17 21.32 9.13
C GLY A 282 -15.81 20.85 8.62
N THR A 283 -15.71 19.71 7.96
CA THR A 283 -14.52 19.37 7.19
C THR A 283 -14.56 20.08 5.84
N THR A 284 -13.70 21.07 5.66
CA THR A 284 -13.48 21.67 4.34
C THR A 284 -12.99 20.57 3.38
N GLY A 285 -13.30 20.72 2.08
CA GLY A 285 -12.93 19.71 1.05
C GLY A 285 -11.46 19.31 1.06
N LEU A 286 -10.57 20.16 1.61
CA LEU A 286 -9.16 19.92 1.84
C LEU A 286 -8.89 18.86 2.91
N ALA A 287 -9.61 18.90 4.04
CA ALA A 287 -9.48 17.86 5.07
C ALA A 287 -9.92 16.49 4.53
N ASN A 288 -10.86 16.44 3.59
CA ASN A 288 -11.27 15.21 2.91
C ASN A 288 -10.22 14.72 1.87
N LEU A 289 -9.48 15.63 1.23
CA LEU A 289 -8.40 15.29 0.33
C LEU A 289 -7.14 14.84 1.10
N VAL A 290 -6.87 15.43 2.24
CA VAL A 290 -5.77 15.02 3.15
C VAL A 290 -6.18 13.81 3.98
N SER A 291 -7.47 13.66 4.33
CA SER A 291 -8.06 12.47 4.96
C SER A 291 -8.47 11.38 3.96
N ALA A 292 -8.22 11.52 2.67
CA ALA A 292 -8.06 10.38 1.75
C ALA A 292 -6.82 9.53 2.14
N ARG A 293 -6.30 9.76 3.34
CA ARG A 293 -5.58 8.75 4.10
C ARG A 293 -6.43 7.50 4.21
N PRO A 294 -5.79 6.35 4.16
CA PRO A 294 -6.42 5.10 4.52
C PRO A 294 -7.23 5.30 5.81
N LEU A 295 -8.25 4.50 6.01
CA LEU A 295 -9.16 4.46 7.16
C LEU A 295 -8.48 4.53 8.55
N TYR A 296 -7.21 4.87 8.62
CA TYR A 296 -6.29 4.88 9.73
C TYR A 296 -5.84 6.29 10.14
N ALA A 297 -6.63 7.32 9.88
CA ALA A 297 -6.42 8.64 10.47
C ALA A 297 -7.65 9.11 11.20
#